data_7bb962541bd5d92b0afb9f0f324cbadc
#
_entry.id   7bb962541bd5d92b0afb9f0f324cbadc
#
_cell.length_a   1.000
_cell.length_b   1.000
_cell.length_c   1.000
_cell.angle_alpha   90.00
_cell.angle_beta   90.00
_cell.angle_gamma   90.00
#
_symmetry.space_group_name_H-M   'P 1'
#
loop_
_entity.id
_entity.type
_entity.pdbx_description
1 polymer ?
#
loop_
_entity_poly.entity_id
_entity_poly.type
_entity_poly.pdbx_seq_one_letter_code
_entity_poly.pdbx_strand_id
1 'polypeptide(L)'
;MSASGRPSGATICHCAECQTAAMIFERRFNAPVADSEGGTFHVLWRKDRLTCQSGSDKLAAHKLDPKSPTDRVIATCCGTPMYLDRKGRPWVGVFADRVPEQARPDPELRVYAKDRVEAGQHADGVRTYPGYSRRMLFRRWHAIWRSGFETDHMGFVARDI
;
A
#
# COMPACT_ATOMS: atom_id res chain seq x y z
N MET A 1 -7.58 -6.27 -12.44
CA MET A 1 -6.12 -6.27 -12.16
C MET A 1 -5.70 -7.68 -11.79
N SER A 2 -4.47 -8.09 -12.14
CA SER A 2 -3.89 -9.35 -11.71
C SER A 2 -2.46 -9.14 -11.23
N ALA A 3 -2.07 -9.95 -10.24
CA ALA A 3 -0.72 -9.98 -9.70
C ALA A 3 -0.13 -11.38 -9.95
N SER A 4 1.09 -11.46 -10.43
CA SER A 4 1.78 -12.72 -10.71
C SER A 4 2.87 -13.00 -9.66
N GLY A 5 3.10 -14.28 -9.39
CA GLY A 5 4.10 -14.73 -8.42
C GLY A 5 3.72 -14.46 -6.97
N ARG A 6 4.69 -14.62 -6.07
CA ARG A 6 4.48 -14.39 -4.64
C ARG A 6 4.65 -12.92 -4.29
N PRO A 7 3.87 -12.40 -3.32
CA PRO A 7 4.10 -11.07 -2.76
C PRO A 7 5.51 -10.92 -2.19
N SER A 8 6.03 -9.72 -2.22
CA SER A 8 7.36 -9.37 -1.69
C SER A 8 7.33 -9.16 -0.17
N GLY A 9 6.15 -9.10 0.43
CA GLY A 9 5.93 -8.92 1.85
C GLY A 9 4.52 -8.43 2.16
N ALA A 10 4.20 -8.35 3.44
CA ALA A 10 2.93 -7.87 3.96
C ALA A 10 3.16 -6.99 5.18
N THR A 11 2.54 -5.80 5.22
CA THR A 11 2.83 -4.82 6.27
C THR A 11 1.59 -4.04 6.68
N ILE A 12 1.45 -3.76 7.97
CA ILE A 12 0.48 -2.81 8.51
C ILE A 12 1.22 -1.48 8.73
N CYS A 13 0.71 -0.40 8.15
CA CYS A 13 1.32 0.93 8.24
C CYS A 13 0.45 1.89 9.04
N HIS A 14 1.02 2.48 10.10
CA HIS A 14 0.35 3.46 10.96
C HIS A 14 0.82 4.90 10.70
N CYS A 15 1.57 5.19 9.63
CA CYS A 15 2.06 6.55 9.41
C CYS A 15 0.91 7.54 9.18
N ALA A 16 1.17 8.81 9.52
CA ALA A 16 0.18 9.89 9.39
C ALA A 16 -0.45 9.98 7.98
N GLU A 17 0.35 9.78 6.91
CA GLU A 17 -0.18 9.77 5.55
C GLU A 17 -1.19 8.63 5.30
N CYS A 18 -0.96 7.42 5.84
CA CYS A 18 -1.89 6.31 5.71
C CYS A 18 -3.17 6.58 6.49
N GLN A 19 -3.08 7.09 7.72
CA GLN A 19 -4.24 7.44 8.53
C GLN A 19 -5.07 8.56 7.89
N THR A 20 -4.43 9.62 7.39
CA THR A 20 -5.12 10.70 6.67
C THR A 20 -5.84 10.18 5.44
N ALA A 21 -5.19 9.33 4.65
CA ALA A 21 -5.81 8.72 3.47
C ALA A 21 -7.00 7.83 3.84
N ALA A 22 -6.86 7.03 4.90
CA ALA A 22 -7.95 6.18 5.38
C ALA A 22 -9.19 6.99 5.77
N MET A 23 -9.01 8.09 6.51
CA MET A 23 -10.11 9.01 6.84
C MET A 23 -10.78 9.62 5.59
N ILE A 24 -9.98 9.98 4.56
CA ILE A 24 -10.52 10.50 3.30
C ILE A 24 -11.32 9.42 2.58
N PHE A 25 -10.80 8.20 2.49
CA PHE A 25 -11.47 7.08 1.82
C PHE A 25 -12.79 6.71 2.50
N GLU A 26 -12.80 6.67 3.81
CA GLU A 26 -14.01 6.41 4.58
C GLU A 26 -15.05 7.51 4.37
N ARG A 27 -14.67 8.79 4.55
CA ARG A 27 -15.61 9.92 4.45
C ARG A 27 -16.11 10.18 3.03
N ARG A 28 -15.22 10.10 2.04
CA ARG A 28 -15.55 10.50 0.66
C ARG A 28 -16.13 9.35 -0.17
N PHE A 29 -15.69 8.11 0.11
CA PHE A 29 -16.02 6.95 -0.71
C PHE A 29 -16.72 5.83 0.07
N ASN A 30 -16.99 6.01 1.36
CA ASN A 30 -17.51 4.97 2.26
C ASN A 30 -16.70 3.67 2.17
N ALA A 31 -15.37 3.79 2.09
CA ALA A 31 -14.44 2.69 1.90
C ALA A 31 -13.40 2.66 3.04
N PRO A 32 -13.74 2.11 4.21
CA PRO A 32 -12.80 1.98 5.32
C PRO A 32 -11.67 1.03 4.93
N VAL A 33 -10.43 1.43 5.22
CA VAL A 33 -9.20 0.65 4.94
C VAL A 33 -8.26 0.56 6.12
N ALA A 34 -8.55 1.28 7.20
CA ALA A 34 -7.80 1.23 8.45
C ALA A 34 -8.47 0.30 9.45
N ASP A 35 -7.66 -0.36 10.27
CA ASP A 35 -8.10 -1.07 11.47
C ASP A 35 -8.45 -0.08 12.61
N SER A 36 -8.92 -0.59 13.74
CA SER A 36 -9.27 0.20 14.93
C SER A 36 -8.12 1.01 15.51
N GLU A 37 -6.89 0.66 15.19
CA GLU A 37 -5.67 1.34 15.64
C GLU A 37 -5.10 2.32 14.62
N GLY A 38 -5.82 2.57 13.53
CA GLY A 38 -5.40 3.43 12.42
C GLY A 38 -4.38 2.79 11.49
N GLY A 39 -4.17 1.48 11.58
CA GLY A 39 -3.28 0.72 10.73
C GLY A 39 -3.91 0.38 9.39
N THR A 40 -3.18 0.57 8.31
CA THR A 40 -3.61 0.14 6.97
C THR A 40 -2.79 -1.06 6.53
N PHE A 41 -3.46 -2.16 6.22
CA PHE A 41 -2.81 -3.40 5.81
C PHE A 41 -2.57 -3.44 4.31
N HIS A 42 -1.29 -3.60 3.91
CA HIS A 42 -0.86 -3.68 2.52
C HIS A 42 -0.11 -4.98 2.24
N VAL A 43 -0.44 -5.60 1.14
CA VAL A 43 0.33 -6.70 0.55
C VAL A 43 1.19 -6.12 -0.58
N LEU A 44 2.51 -6.35 -0.50
CA LEU A 44 3.49 -5.73 -1.38
C LEU A 44 3.77 -6.62 -2.58
N TRP A 45 3.57 -6.10 -3.80
CA TRP A 45 4.01 -6.72 -5.05
C TRP A 45 5.00 -5.84 -5.79
N ARG A 46 5.93 -6.45 -6.48
CA ARG A 46 6.78 -5.75 -7.43
C ARG A 46 5.92 -5.16 -8.55
N LYS A 47 6.28 -3.97 -9.03
CA LYS A 47 5.55 -3.27 -10.10
C LYS A 47 5.48 -4.09 -11.39
N ASP A 48 6.57 -4.73 -11.79
CA ASP A 48 6.65 -5.60 -12.95
C ASP A 48 5.80 -6.89 -12.86
N ARG A 49 5.19 -7.15 -11.71
CA ARG A 49 4.32 -8.31 -11.45
C ARG A 49 2.85 -7.94 -11.35
N LEU A 50 2.51 -6.67 -11.42
CA LEU A 50 1.14 -6.19 -11.36
C LEU A 50 0.73 -5.68 -12.75
N THR A 51 -0.40 -6.18 -13.25
CA THR A 51 -0.94 -5.79 -14.55
C THR A 51 -2.41 -5.42 -14.45
N CYS A 52 -2.83 -4.45 -15.27
CA CYS A 52 -4.24 -4.12 -15.46
C CYS A 52 -4.72 -4.75 -16.77
N GLN A 53 -5.46 -5.83 -16.68
CA GLN A 53 -5.98 -6.55 -17.85
C GLN A 53 -7.16 -5.83 -18.51
N SER A 54 -7.97 -5.11 -17.70
CA SER A 54 -9.13 -4.34 -18.16
C SER A 54 -9.52 -3.29 -17.12
N GLY A 55 -10.22 -2.23 -17.56
CA GLY A 55 -10.75 -1.20 -16.67
C GLY A 55 -9.69 -0.20 -16.18
N SER A 56 -8.58 -0.01 -16.87
CA SER A 56 -7.60 1.04 -16.57
C SER A 56 -8.20 2.44 -16.65
N ASP A 57 -9.17 2.65 -17.54
CA ASP A 57 -9.96 3.86 -17.66
C ASP A 57 -10.79 4.21 -16.41
N LYS A 58 -11.03 3.22 -15.56
CA LYS A 58 -11.75 3.37 -14.29
C LYS A 58 -10.82 3.57 -13.09
N LEU A 59 -9.52 3.64 -13.30
CA LEU A 59 -8.54 3.90 -12.24
C LEU A 59 -8.15 5.37 -12.25
N ALA A 60 -8.06 5.98 -11.06
CA ALA A 60 -7.53 7.32 -10.89
C ALA A 60 -6.61 7.39 -9.67
N ALA A 61 -5.59 8.24 -9.76
CA ALA A 61 -4.69 8.52 -8.67
C ALA A 61 -5.24 9.63 -7.78
N HIS A 62 -5.20 9.42 -6.47
CA HIS A 62 -5.46 10.43 -5.46
C HIS A 62 -4.18 10.73 -4.69
N LYS A 63 -3.79 11.99 -4.62
CA LYS A 63 -2.65 12.48 -3.85
C LYS A 63 -3.13 13.27 -2.64
N LEU A 64 -2.49 13.09 -1.48
CA LEU A 64 -2.76 13.92 -0.30
C LEU A 64 -2.22 15.35 -0.46
N ASP A 65 -1.17 15.48 -1.25
CA ASP A 65 -0.53 16.74 -1.63
C ASP A 65 -0.13 16.61 -3.11
N PRO A 66 -0.31 17.65 -3.96
CA PRO A 66 0.09 17.60 -5.36
C PRO A 66 1.57 17.24 -5.59
N LYS A 67 2.45 17.56 -4.61
CA LYS A 67 3.88 17.21 -4.64
C LYS A 67 4.18 15.84 -4.04
N SER A 68 3.18 15.13 -3.51
CA SER A 68 3.40 13.81 -2.93
C SER A 68 3.92 12.82 -3.98
N PRO A 69 4.98 12.07 -3.69
CA PRO A 69 5.46 11.02 -4.57
C PRO A 69 4.59 9.75 -4.49
N THR A 70 3.48 9.77 -3.76
CA THR A 70 2.62 8.61 -3.52
C THR A 70 1.26 8.82 -4.15
N ASP A 71 0.94 7.99 -5.12
CA ASP A 71 -0.37 7.86 -5.71
C ASP A 71 -1.18 6.79 -4.96
N ARG A 72 -2.39 7.13 -4.59
CA ARG A 72 -3.37 6.20 -4.03
C ARG A 72 -4.40 5.92 -5.09
N VAL A 73 -4.28 4.77 -5.73
CA VAL A 73 -5.12 4.42 -6.86
C VAL A 73 -6.46 3.90 -6.39
N ILE A 74 -7.52 4.49 -6.96
CA ILE A 74 -8.91 4.25 -6.61
C ILE A 74 -9.68 3.81 -7.86
N ALA A 75 -10.58 2.85 -7.73
CA ALA A 75 -11.54 2.52 -8.76
C ALA A 75 -12.69 3.55 -8.75
N THR A 76 -12.76 4.41 -9.76
CA THR A 76 -13.68 5.55 -9.80
C THR A 76 -15.16 5.16 -9.94
N CYS A 77 -15.44 3.95 -10.40
CA CYS A 77 -16.81 3.43 -10.52
C CYS A 77 -17.48 3.14 -9.16
N CYS A 78 -16.69 2.92 -8.10
CA CYS A 78 -17.21 2.52 -6.78
C CYS A 78 -16.44 3.15 -5.61
N GLY A 79 -15.47 4.03 -5.88
CA GLY A 79 -14.64 4.66 -4.83
C GLY A 79 -13.68 3.71 -4.11
N THR A 80 -13.53 2.48 -4.58
CA THR A 80 -12.74 1.46 -3.89
C THR A 80 -11.24 1.73 -4.00
N PRO A 81 -10.50 1.89 -2.89
CA PRO A 81 -9.04 1.97 -2.90
C PRO A 81 -8.43 0.63 -3.33
N MET A 82 -7.53 0.67 -4.31
CA MET A 82 -6.93 -0.51 -4.93
C MET A 82 -5.50 -0.75 -4.44
N TYR A 83 -4.63 0.25 -4.57
CA TYR A 83 -3.23 0.13 -4.17
C TYR A 83 -2.57 1.48 -3.98
N LEU A 84 -1.42 1.47 -3.30
CA LEU A 84 -0.49 2.59 -3.21
C LEU A 84 0.63 2.40 -4.22
N ASP A 85 0.93 3.43 -4.98
CA ASP A 85 2.07 3.50 -5.87
C ASP A 85 2.97 4.69 -5.48
N ARG A 86 4.17 4.40 -5.01
CA ARG A 86 5.12 5.45 -4.66
C ARG A 86 6.27 5.47 -5.64
N LYS A 87 6.51 6.65 -6.24
CA LYS A 87 7.69 6.89 -7.06
C LYS A 87 8.97 6.58 -6.29
N GLY A 88 9.94 5.99 -6.95
CA GLY A 88 11.20 5.57 -6.33
C GLY A 88 11.11 4.28 -5.51
N ARG A 89 10.02 3.51 -5.66
CA ARG A 89 9.89 2.16 -5.08
C ARG A 89 9.60 1.14 -6.16
N PRO A 90 10.25 -0.05 -6.13
CA PRO A 90 10.02 -1.11 -7.12
C PRO A 90 8.78 -1.96 -6.81
N TRP A 91 7.97 -1.58 -5.83
CA TRP A 91 6.74 -2.28 -5.44
C TRP A 91 5.59 -1.31 -5.23
N VAL A 92 4.40 -1.85 -5.37
CA VAL A 92 3.14 -1.24 -4.94
C VAL A 92 2.64 -1.91 -3.67
N GLY A 93 1.84 -1.19 -2.88
CA GLY A 93 1.12 -1.73 -1.72
C GLY A 93 -0.34 -1.93 -2.07
N VAL A 94 -0.74 -3.15 -2.41
CA VAL A 94 -2.15 -3.49 -2.64
C VAL A 94 -2.87 -3.54 -1.30
N PHE A 95 -4.03 -2.90 -1.17
CA PHE A 95 -4.83 -3.01 0.05
C PHE A 95 -5.22 -4.46 0.28
N ALA A 96 -5.03 -4.98 1.48
CA ALA A 96 -5.17 -6.40 1.78
C ALA A 96 -6.56 -6.95 1.43
N ASP A 97 -7.61 -6.13 1.57
CA ASP A 97 -8.99 -6.49 1.22
C ASP A 97 -9.23 -6.63 -0.30
N ARG A 98 -8.25 -6.24 -1.13
CA ARG A 98 -8.28 -6.44 -2.59
C ARG A 98 -7.61 -7.75 -2.99
N VAL A 99 -7.00 -8.43 -2.06
CA VAL A 99 -6.37 -9.75 -2.26
C VAL A 99 -7.32 -10.83 -1.75
N PRO A 100 -7.66 -11.85 -2.56
CA PRO A 100 -8.47 -12.96 -2.10
C PRO A 100 -7.91 -13.56 -0.82
N GLU A 101 -8.77 -13.91 0.12
CA GLU A 101 -8.36 -14.38 1.46
C GLU A 101 -7.36 -15.55 1.39
N GLN A 102 -7.59 -16.51 0.49
CA GLN A 102 -6.72 -17.68 0.30
C GLN A 102 -5.33 -17.33 -0.23
N ALA A 103 -5.17 -16.14 -0.86
CA ALA A 103 -3.90 -15.66 -1.41
C ALA A 103 -3.28 -14.53 -0.57
N ARG A 104 -3.98 -14.09 0.47
CA ARG A 104 -3.54 -13.01 1.36
C ARG A 104 -2.55 -13.55 2.39
N PRO A 105 -1.29 -13.08 2.39
CA PRO A 105 -0.36 -13.45 3.43
C PRO A 105 -0.71 -12.76 4.75
N ASP A 106 -0.34 -13.37 5.86
CA ASP A 106 -0.38 -12.73 7.16
C ASP A 106 0.57 -11.52 7.23
N PRO A 107 0.26 -10.51 8.04
CA PRO A 107 1.14 -9.36 8.20
C PRO A 107 2.48 -9.77 8.83
N GLU A 108 3.58 -9.47 8.15
CA GLU A 108 4.94 -9.79 8.63
C GLU A 108 5.45 -8.77 9.66
N LEU A 109 5.00 -7.52 9.52
CA LEU A 109 5.47 -6.42 10.37
C LEU A 109 4.50 -5.23 10.40
N ARG A 110 4.58 -4.48 11.51
CA ARG A 110 3.96 -3.15 11.68
C ARG A 110 5.04 -2.09 11.62
N VAL A 111 4.76 -1.01 10.89
CA VAL A 111 5.66 0.14 10.76
C VAL A 111 4.96 1.43 11.20
N TYR A 112 5.76 2.39 11.67
CA TYR A 112 5.29 3.66 12.21
C TYR A 112 4.36 3.50 13.42
N ALA A 113 4.65 2.50 14.26
CA ALA A 113 3.83 2.20 15.43
C ALA A 113 3.82 3.33 16.47
N LYS A 114 4.75 4.28 16.42
CA LYS A 114 4.74 5.50 17.24
C LYS A 114 3.57 6.44 16.90
N ASP A 115 3.03 6.34 15.69
CA ASP A 115 1.94 7.19 15.18
C ASP A 115 0.56 6.51 15.35
N ARG A 116 0.47 5.39 16.09
CA ARG A 116 -0.78 4.68 16.36
C ARG A 116 -1.76 5.53 17.16
N VAL A 117 -3.04 5.36 16.88
CA VAL A 117 -4.14 6.03 17.62
C VAL A 117 -4.18 5.54 19.06
N GLU A 118 -3.96 4.25 19.29
CA GLU A 118 -3.92 3.66 20.63
C GLU A 118 -2.53 3.09 20.96
N ALA A 119 -2.03 3.41 22.14
CA ALA A 119 -0.80 2.84 22.66
C ALA A 119 -1.09 1.49 23.34
N GLY A 120 -0.48 0.42 22.88
CA GLY A 120 -0.62 -0.92 23.47
C GLY A 120 0.33 -1.92 22.81
N GLN A 121 0.52 -3.07 23.44
CA GLN A 121 1.25 -4.19 22.84
C GLN A 121 0.25 -5.10 22.12
N HIS A 122 0.55 -5.46 20.87
CA HIS A 122 -0.21 -6.47 20.17
C HIS A 122 0.17 -7.87 20.64
N ALA A 123 -0.82 -8.67 20.97
CA ALA A 123 -0.63 -10.08 21.34
C ALA A 123 -0.49 -11.03 20.14
N ASP A 124 -0.54 -10.50 18.90
CA ASP A 124 -0.60 -11.29 17.66
C ASP A 124 0.77 -11.73 17.11
N GLY A 125 1.85 -11.42 17.80
CA GLY A 125 3.21 -11.82 17.41
C GLY A 125 3.80 -11.07 16.22
N VAL A 126 3.08 -10.11 15.62
CA VAL A 126 3.58 -9.31 14.49
C VAL A 126 4.66 -8.34 14.96
N ARG A 127 5.83 -8.41 14.34
CA ARG A 127 6.97 -7.54 14.67
C ARG A 127 6.62 -6.07 14.44
N THR A 128 6.78 -5.27 15.49
CA THR A 128 6.40 -3.87 15.51
C THR A 128 7.61 -2.95 15.53
N TYR A 129 7.62 -1.92 14.68
CA TYR A 129 8.71 -0.95 14.56
C TYR A 129 8.17 0.48 14.65
N PRO A 130 8.88 1.38 15.37
CA PRO A 130 8.46 2.79 15.47
C PRO A 130 8.54 3.55 14.14
N GLY A 131 9.29 3.02 13.17
CA GLY A 131 9.43 3.54 11.80
C GLY A 131 9.85 2.41 10.87
N TYR A 132 10.56 2.71 9.78
CA TYR A 132 11.17 1.66 8.95
C TYR A 132 12.35 1.00 9.68
N SER A 133 12.38 -0.33 9.71
CA SER A 133 13.54 -1.06 10.24
C SER A 133 14.72 -1.04 9.27
N ARG A 134 15.96 -1.06 9.78
CA ARG A 134 17.18 -1.13 8.94
C ARG A 134 17.20 -2.37 8.03
N ARG A 135 16.69 -3.50 8.52
CA ARG A 135 16.55 -4.74 7.73
C ARG A 135 15.59 -4.54 6.55
N MET A 136 14.49 -3.84 6.74
CA MET A 136 13.53 -3.52 5.68
C MET A 136 14.13 -2.60 4.63
N LEU A 137 14.94 -1.60 5.06
CA LEU A 137 15.66 -0.72 4.14
C LEU A 137 16.68 -1.49 3.29
N PHE A 138 17.39 -2.44 3.88
CA PHE A 138 18.33 -3.31 3.16
C PHE A 138 17.63 -4.21 2.15
N ARG A 139 16.54 -4.90 2.55
CA ARG A 139 15.71 -5.70 1.63
C ARG A 139 15.17 -4.84 0.48
N ARG A 140 14.79 -3.62 0.76
CA ARG A 140 14.34 -2.64 -0.24
C ARG A 140 15.46 -2.31 -1.23
N TRP A 141 16.66 -1.99 -0.76
CA TRP A 141 17.81 -1.69 -1.61
C TRP A 141 18.14 -2.87 -2.53
N HIS A 142 18.21 -4.07 -1.97
CA HIS A 142 18.44 -5.29 -2.74
C HIS A 142 17.34 -5.56 -3.78
N ALA A 143 16.07 -5.28 -3.47
CA ALA A 143 14.96 -5.43 -4.41
C ALA A 143 15.06 -4.42 -5.57
N ILE A 144 15.41 -3.16 -5.29
CA ILE A 144 15.66 -2.13 -6.31
C ILE A 144 16.77 -2.58 -7.26
N TRP A 145 17.87 -3.05 -6.71
CA TRP A 145 19.00 -3.55 -7.49
C TRP A 145 18.60 -4.70 -8.44
N ARG A 146 17.78 -5.64 -7.95
CA ARG A 146 17.32 -6.78 -8.76
C ARG A 146 16.21 -6.45 -9.76
N SER A 147 15.48 -5.35 -9.60
CA SER A 147 14.41 -4.93 -10.52
C SER A 147 14.90 -4.06 -11.69
N GLY A 148 16.22 -3.86 -11.85
CA GLY A 148 16.76 -3.02 -12.90
C GLY A 148 16.45 -1.53 -12.72
N PHE A 149 16.15 -1.08 -11.49
CA PHE A 149 15.84 0.31 -11.13
C PHE A 149 14.54 0.87 -11.74
N GLU A 150 13.64 0.04 -12.25
CA GLU A 150 12.34 0.51 -12.71
C GLU A 150 11.48 0.89 -11.50
N THR A 151 11.39 2.18 -11.22
CA THR A 151 10.77 2.73 -10.00
C THR A 151 9.76 3.85 -10.28
N ASP A 152 9.43 4.11 -11.54
CA ASP A 152 8.39 5.07 -11.91
C ASP A 152 6.99 4.58 -11.53
N HIS A 153 6.01 5.48 -11.58
CA HIS A 153 4.62 5.11 -11.36
C HIS A 153 4.11 4.09 -12.40
N MET A 154 3.11 3.32 -12.02
CA MET A 154 2.47 2.35 -12.92
C MET A 154 1.78 3.08 -14.08
N GLY A 155 2.24 2.82 -15.31
CA GLY A 155 1.85 3.56 -16.50
C GLY A 155 0.40 3.38 -16.98
N PHE A 156 -0.39 2.55 -16.32
CA PHE A 156 -1.80 2.34 -16.69
C PHE A 156 -2.80 3.21 -15.91
N VAL A 157 -2.35 4.10 -15.05
CA VAL A 157 -3.18 5.10 -14.36
C VAL A 157 -2.89 6.46 -14.96
N ALA A 158 -3.83 6.99 -15.74
CA ALA A 158 -3.61 8.15 -16.58
C ALA A 158 -4.19 9.47 -16.03
N ARG A 159 -4.95 9.45 -14.94
CA ARG A 159 -5.61 10.65 -14.40
C ARG A 159 -5.52 10.75 -12.88
N ASP A 160 -5.48 11.99 -12.41
CA ASP A 160 -5.57 12.37 -11.00
C ASP A 160 -7.01 12.81 -10.64
N ILE A 161 -7.42 12.63 -9.37
CA ILE A 161 -8.71 13.08 -8.81
C ILE A 161 -8.53 13.80 -7.47
#